data_dfbeed027ea688b16e05901254dec400
#
_entry.id   dfbeed027ea688b16e05901254dec400
#
_cell.length_a   1.000
_cell.length_b   1.000
_cell.length_c   1.000
_cell.angle_alpha   90.00
_cell.angle_beta   90.00
_cell.angle_gamma   90.00
#
_symmetry.space_group_name_H-M   'P 1'
#
loop_
_entity.id
_entity.type
_entity.pdbx_description
1 polymer ?
#
loop_
_entity_poly.entity_id
_entity_poly.type
_entity_poly.pdbx_seq_one_letter_code
_entity_poly.pdbx_strand_id
1 'polypeptide(L)'
;MAKFICENCKKEYIRKGNLDKHALNCKPHTILKEKDQEETDKQTIDDSVTHDIKLLIGDCLEKLCNVENKSINLILIDPPYNIGKDTWDVIDNYTDWLLNVIKILETKMKDNGSFLMFHNDMEAISELMVAIKKQTKFVFRQMIVWNKRFEGSSKKGFLDGYVVKNDMHNWNKMAEYILFYTFDNSYKLREARTRLKIDQITISQEIKSKNNNLTGWYSNIETGKNMPTRDTIKPIEKHLKLTYEDIVPKFNNLKTDHSVWNYDMAKRCPIHITPKPIDLLMNIIKHTTDEGDTVLDCFAGTGTTGEACIETFRKCILIEKDIEYCKYIKKMLKLD
;
A
#
# COMPACT_ATOMS: atom_id res chain seq x y z
N MET A 1 -43.40 1.89 -10.13
CA MET A 1 -43.49 1.15 -8.86
C MET A 1 -43.45 2.17 -7.73
N ALA A 2 -44.31 2.04 -6.74
CA ALA A 2 -44.31 2.97 -5.60
C ALA A 2 -43.00 2.79 -4.79
N LYS A 3 -42.31 3.90 -4.49
CA LYS A 3 -41.15 3.94 -3.65
C LYS A 3 -41.55 4.35 -2.24
N PHE A 4 -40.98 3.70 -1.25
CA PHE A 4 -41.17 3.99 0.17
C PHE A 4 -39.93 4.69 0.69
N ILE A 5 -40.08 5.86 1.36
CA ILE A 5 -38.96 6.71 1.76
C ILE A 5 -38.89 6.76 3.31
N CYS A 6 -37.69 6.58 3.85
CA CYS A 6 -37.48 6.76 5.30
C CYS A 6 -37.51 8.25 5.65
N GLU A 7 -38.38 8.65 6.58
CA GLU A 7 -38.52 10.03 7.01
C GLU A 7 -37.27 10.58 7.71
N ASN A 8 -36.51 9.70 8.40
CA ASN A 8 -35.34 10.10 9.18
C ASN A 8 -34.09 10.34 8.33
N CYS A 9 -33.81 9.49 7.31
CA CYS A 9 -32.58 9.58 6.52
C CYS A 9 -32.80 9.71 5.00
N LYS A 10 -34.09 9.85 4.57
CA LYS A 10 -34.51 10.02 3.15
C LYS A 10 -34.16 8.86 2.22
N LYS A 11 -33.69 7.71 2.73
CA LYS A 11 -33.36 6.56 1.92
C LYS A 11 -34.58 5.89 1.32
N GLU A 12 -34.53 5.53 0.03
CA GLU A 12 -35.64 4.95 -0.73
C GLU A 12 -35.64 3.41 -0.65
N TYR A 13 -36.84 2.81 -0.59
CA TYR A 13 -37.06 1.37 -0.55
C TYR A 13 -38.14 0.95 -1.53
N ILE A 14 -37.94 -0.18 -2.21
CA ILE A 14 -38.90 -0.75 -3.17
C ILE A 14 -40.04 -1.51 -2.45
N ARG A 15 -39.80 -1.98 -1.22
CA ARG A 15 -40.75 -2.74 -0.41
C ARG A 15 -40.95 -2.10 0.94
N LYS A 16 -42.23 -1.93 1.36
CA LYS A 16 -42.58 -1.32 2.64
C LYS A 16 -41.94 -2.05 3.83
N GLY A 17 -41.93 -3.39 3.85
CA GLY A 17 -41.33 -4.15 4.93
C GLY A 17 -39.81 -3.96 5.12
N ASN A 18 -39.10 -3.51 4.07
CA ASN A 18 -37.68 -3.13 4.19
C ASN A 18 -37.51 -1.75 4.79
N LEU A 19 -38.45 -0.82 4.50
CA LEU A 19 -38.51 0.47 5.18
C LEU A 19 -38.81 0.29 6.67
N ASP A 20 -39.82 -0.54 7.01
CA ASP A 20 -40.21 -0.76 8.42
C ASP A 20 -39.07 -1.34 9.24
N LYS A 21 -38.31 -2.31 8.69
CA LYS A 21 -37.11 -2.87 9.35
C LYS A 21 -35.99 -1.83 9.50
N HIS A 22 -35.81 -0.98 8.51
CA HIS A 22 -34.83 0.11 8.58
C HIS A 22 -35.24 1.18 9.59
N ALA A 23 -36.50 1.58 9.63
CA ALA A 23 -37.03 2.62 10.51
C ALA A 23 -36.84 2.29 12.00
N LEU A 24 -36.90 1.01 12.37
CA LEU A 24 -36.66 0.54 13.74
C LEU A 24 -35.24 0.82 14.27
N ASN A 25 -34.25 0.92 13.38
CA ASN A 25 -32.83 1.12 13.72
C ASN A 25 -32.26 2.44 13.17
N CYS A 26 -33.07 3.25 12.51
CA CYS A 26 -32.62 4.49 11.90
C CYS A 26 -32.62 5.64 12.91
N LYS A 27 -31.43 6.06 13.33
CA LYS A 27 -31.28 7.27 14.14
C LYS A 27 -31.58 8.51 13.32
N PRO A 28 -32.27 9.54 13.86
CA PRO A 28 -32.47 10.81 13.16
C PRO A 28 -31.12 11.41 12.78
N HIS A 29 -30.91 11.69 11.51
CA HIS A 29 -29.78 12.49 11.07
C HIS A 29 -30.07 13.93 11.50
N THR A 30 -29.29 14.46 12.41
CA THR A 30 -29.29 15.89 12.72
C THR A 30 -28.76 16.59 11.48
N ILE A 31 -29.68 17.07 10.63
CA ILE A 31 -29.32 17.93 9.51
C ILE A 31 -28.91 19.25 10.13
N LEU A 32 -27.61 19.45 10.29
CA LEU A 32 -27.08 20.82 10.34
C LEU A 32 -27.51 21.46 9.02
N LYS A 33 -28.37 22.44 9.11
CA LYS A 33 -28.75 23.31 7.97
C LYS A 33 -27.46 23.99 7.50
N GLU A 34 -26.78 23.41 6.54
CA GLU A 34 -25.85 24.14 5.70
C GLU A 34 -26.68 25.07 4.84
N LYS A 35 -26.58 26.34 5.15
CA LYS A 35 -26.99 27.41 4.29
C LYS A 35 -26.15 27.33 3.01
N ASP A 36 -26.83 27.35 1.86
CA ASP A 36 -26.23 27.67 0.57
C ASP A 36 -25.34 28.91 0.72
N GLN A 37 -24.09 28.71 0.76
CA GLN A 37 -23.04 29.62 0.36
C GLN A 37 -22.07 28.77 -0.45
N GLU A 38 -22.28 28.76 -1.78
CA GLU A 38 -21.21 28.62 -2.75
C GLU A 38 -20.22 29.77 -2.50
N GLU A 39 -19.41 29.64 -1.47
CA GLU A 39 -18.10 30.26 -1.43
C GLU A 39 -17.12 29.16 -1.72
N THR A 40 -16.57 29.24 -2.90
CA THR A 40 -15.35 28.58 -3.31
C THR A 40 -14.28 28.82 -2.25
N ASP A 41 -14.20 27.96 -1.24
CA ASP A 41 -12.98 27.79 -0.48
C ASP A 41 -11.94 27.17 -1.42
N LYS A 42 -11.39 28.05 -2.26
CA LYS A 42 -9.99 27.93 -2.62
C LYS A 42 -9.25 28.06 -1.30
N GLN A 43 -9.01 26.93 -0.61
CA GLN A 43 -7.92 26.84 0.31
C GLN A 43 -6.70 27.34 -0.48
N THR A 44 -6.30 28.56 -0.19
CA THR A 44 -4.99 29.05 -0.55
C THR A 44 -4.03 28.04 0.02
N ILE A 45 -3.49 27.18 -0.84
CA ILE A 45 -2.34 26.37 -0.53
C ILE A 45 -1.30 27.39 -0.10
N ASP A 46 -0.92 27.32 1.16
CA ASP A 46 0.18 28.12 1.68
C ASP A 46 1.41 27.70 0.89
N ASP A 47 1.87 28.55 -0.03
CA ASP A 47 3.06 28.34 -0.87
C ASP A 47 4.34 28.18 -0.05
N SER A 48 4.25 28.23 1.28
CA SER A 48 5.37 28.01 2.21
C SER A 48 5.57 26.54 2.63
N VAL A 49 4.67 25.62 2.29
CA VAL A 49 4.88 24.19 2.52
C VAL A 49 5.78 23.64 1.42
N THR A 50 7.08 23.71 1.64
CA THR A 50 8.05 22.98 0.80
C THR A 50 7.78 21.50 0.96
N HIS A 51 7.14 20.90 -0.06
CA HIS A 51 6.98 19.46 -0.11
C HIS A 51 8.37 18.82 -0.21
N ASP A 52 8.70 17.95 0.75
CA ASP A 52 10.03 17.30 0.82
C ASP A 52 10.07 16.13 -0.22
N ILE A 53 10.10 16.52 -1.50
CA ILE A 53 10.21 15.60 -2.63
C ILE A 53 11.61 15.70 -3.22
N LYS A 54 12.35 14.60 -3.21
CA LYS A 54 13.69 14.50 -3.78
C LYS A 54 13.67 13.65 -5.05
N LEU A 55 14.09 14.22 -6.17
CA LEU A 55 14.28 13.49 -7.44
C LEU A 55 15.76 13.20 -7.65
N LEU A 56 16.11 11.92 -7.80
CA LEU A 56 17.44 11.43 -8.16
C LEU A 56 17.40 10.95 -9.60
N ILE A 57 18.16 11.60 -10.48
CA ILE A 57 18.19 11.32 -11.92
C ILE A 57 19.26 10.27 -12.22
N GLY A 58 18.87 9.12 -12.75
CA GLY A 58 19.76 8.05 -13.17
C GLY A 58 19.26 6.65 -12.88
N ASP A 59 20.09 5.64 -13.13
CA ASP A 59 19.74 4.24 -12.91
C ASP A 59 19.49 3.94 -11.43
N CYS A 60 18.48 3.12 -11.15
CA CYS A 60 18.06 2.80 -9.78
C CYS A 60 19.17 2.12 -8.97
N LEU A 61 19.94 1.20 -9.57
CA LEU A 61 21.04 0.50 -8.88
C LEU A 61 22.14 1.48 -8.45
N GLU A 62 22.42 2.49 -9.27
CA GLU A 62 23.39 3.53 -8.93
C GLU A 62 22.85 4.52 -7.89
N LYS A 63 21.62 5.00 -8.08
CA LYS A 63 21.07 6.10 -7.26
C LYS A 63 20.60 5.64 -5.89
N LEU A 64 20.27 4.38 -5.71
CA LEU A 64 19.92 3.82 -4.40
C LEU A 64 21.06 3.93 -3.38
N CYS A 65 22.34 4.03 -3.81
CA CYS A 65 23.44 4.28 -2.88
C CYS A 65 23.31 5.63 -2.15
N ASN A 66 22.64 6.62 -2.75
CA ASN A 66 22.41 7.94 -2.16
C ASN A 66 21.19 8.01 -1.22
N VAL A 67 20.50 6.89 -1.02
CA VAL A 67 19.42 6.76 -0.05
C VAL A 67 19.99 6.18 1.24
N GLU A 68 19.72 6.83 2.36
CA GLU A 68 20.17 6.39 3.67
C GLU A 68 19.55 5.03 4.05
N ASN A 69 20.34 4.17 4.69
CA ASN A 69 19.85 2.88 5.16
C ASN A 69 18.87 3.09 6.32
N LYS A 70 17.83 2.23 6.38
CA LYS A 70 16.81 2.27 7.43
C LYS A 70 16.09 3.62 7.56
N SER A 71 15.97 4.37 6.45
CA SER A 71 15.30 5.67 6.42
C SER A 71 13.89 5.63 5.84
N ILE A 72 13.53 4.60 5.08
CA ILE A 72 12.31 4.52 4.29
C ILE A 72 11.20 3.79 5.05
N ASN A 73 10.03 4.41 5.15
CA ASN A 73 8.83 3.86 5.77
C ASN A 73 8.02 3.00 4.79
N LEU A 74 7.93 3.44 3.52
CA LEU A 74 7.25 2.71 2.46
C LEU A 74 8.13 2.68 1.21
N ILE A 75 8.37 1.49 0.69
CA ILE A 75 8.87 1.27 -0.66
C ILE A 75 7.67 0.92 -1.53
N LEU A 76 7.39 1.74 -2.54
CA LEU A 76 6.27 1.56 -3.46
C LEU A 76 6.79 1.67 -4.88
N ILE A 77 6.87 0.54 -5.61
CA ILE A 77 7.50 0.49 -6.92
C ILE A 77 6.60 -0.15 -7.99
N ASP A 78 6.75 0.37 -9.21
CA ASP A 78 6.17 -0.17 -10.45
C ASP A 78 7.30 -0.45 -11.45
N PRO A 79 8.05 -1.57 -11.28
CA PRO A 79 9.18 -1.88 -12.15
C PRO A 79 8.72 -2.19 -13.57
N PRO A 80 9.63 -2.15 -14.59
CA PRO A 80 9.33 -2.75 -15.89
C PRO A 80 8.91 -4.22 -15.71
N TYR A 81 7.94 -4.69 -16.50
CA TYR A 81 7.38 -6.04 -16.34
C TYR A 81 8.01 -7.08 -17.27
N ASN A 82 8.96 -6.65 -18.10
CA ASN A 82 9.65 -7.47 -19.08
C ASN A 82 8.71 -8.18 -20.09
N ILE A 83 7.67 -7.48 -20.52
CA ILE A 83 6.66 -7.99 -21.46
C ILE A 83 6.79 -7.38 -22.86
N GLY A 84 7.91 -6.69 -23.12
CA GLY A 84 8.25 -6.14 -24.44
C GLY A 84 7.36 -5.00 -24.90
N LYS A 85 6.83 -4.19 -23.98
CA LYS A 85 6.02 -3.02 -24.34
C LYS A 85 6.81 -1.94 -25.05
N ASP A 86 8.10 -1.82 -24.73
CA ASP A 86 9.03 -0.86 -25.29
C ASP A 86 10.47 -1.35 -25.05
N THR A 87 11.47 -0.66 -25.60
CA THR A 87 12.90 -1.00 -25.45
C THR A 87 13.37 -1.01 -23.99
N TRP A 88 12.81 -0.16 -23.14
CA TRP A 88 13.10 -0.12 -21.71
C TRP A 88 12.51 -1.30 -20.93
N ASP A 89 11.54 -2.04 -21.50
CA ASP A 89 10.82 -3.16 -20.89
C ASP A 89 11.37 -4.51 -21.41
N VAL A 90 12.62 -4.56 -21.89
CA VAL A 90 13.34 -5.77 -22.29
C VAL A 90 14.61 -5.86 -21.45
N ILE A 91 14.61 -6.77 -20.46
CA ILE A 91 15.69 -6.91 -19.49
C ILE A 91 16.13 -8.36 -19.47
N ASP A 92 17.41 -8.60 -19.81
CA ASP A 92 18.02 -9.91 -19.71
C ASP A 92 18.11 -10.36 -18.24
N ASN A 93 17.84 -11.64 -17.98
CA ASN A 93 17.84 -12.20 -16.64
C ASN A 93 17.00 -11.38 -15.64
N TYR A 94 15.80 -11.02 -16.05
CA TYR A 94 14.89 -10.11 -15.36
C TYR A 94 14.73 -10.41 -13.86
N THR A 95 14.48 -11.65 -13.50
CA THR A 95 14.29 -12.07 -12.11
C THR A 95 15.52 -11.76 -11.26
N ASP A 96 16.74 -12.04 -11.75
CA ASP A 96 17.98 -11.74 -11.05
C ASP A 96 18.25 -10.25 -10.95
N TRP A 97 17.99 -9.51 -12.04
CA TRP A 97 18.13 -8.05 -12.05
C TRP A 97 17.21 -7.40 -11.00
N LEU A 98 15.91 -7.72 -11.01
CA LEU A 98 14.95 -7.11 -10.08
C LEU A 98 15.22 -7.56 -8.65
N LEU A 99 15.63 -8.80 -8.44
CA LEU A 99 16.05 -9.29 -7.12
C LEU A 99 17.25 -8.50 -6.58
N ASN A 100 18.22 -8.13 -7.42
CA ASN A 100 19.34 -7.30 -6.99
C ASN A 100 18.88 -5.91 -6.54
N VAL A 101 17.93 -5.28 -7.25
CA VAL A 101 17.29 -4.04 -6.80
C VAL A 101 16.60 -4.25 -5.44
N ILE A 102 15.82 -5.32 -5.30
CA ILE A 102 15.07 -5.62 -4.07
C ILE A 102 16.01 -5.85 -2.87
N LYS A 103 17.17 -6.48 -3.06
CA LYS A 103 18.18 -6.63 -2.02
C LYS A 103 18.75 -5.30 -1.53
N ILE A 104 18.93 -4.33 -2.42
CA ILE A 104 19.36 -2.99 -2.02
C ILE A 104 18.21 -2.29 -1.27
N LEU A 105 16.98 -2.36 -1.79
CA LEU A 105 15.80 -1.80 -1.15
C LEU A 105 15.58 -2.33 0.26
N GLU A 106 15.86 -3.62 0.50
CA GLU A 106 15.82 -4.22 1.85
C GLU A 106 16.67 -3.43 2.86
N THR A 107 17.85 -2.96 2.45
CA THR A 107 18.73 -2.17 3.34
C THR A 107 18.19 -0.77 3.64
N LYS A 108 17.34 -0.22 2.77
CA LYS A 108 16.79 1.14 2.88
C LYS A 108 15.57 1.20 3.77
N MET A 109 14.80 0.12 3.86
CA MET A 109 13.55 0.07 4.58
C MET A 109 13.77 0.02 6.10
N LYS A 110 13.00 0.79 6.86
CA LYS A 110 12.90 0.71 8.32
C LYS A 110 12.37 -0.65 8.74
N ASP A 111 12.66 -1.07 9.97
CA ASP A 111 12.23 -2.38 10.48
C ASP A 111 10.70 -2.55 10.48
N ASN A 112 9.96 -1.47 10.76
CA ASN A 112 8.49 -1.45 10.72
C ASN A 112 7.91 -0.96 9.39
N GLY A 113 8.75 -0.80 8.37
CA GLY A 113 8.35 -0.34 7.04
C GLY A 113 7.58 -1.40 6.24
N SER A 114 7.05 -0.96 5.11
CA SER A 114 6.30 -1.77 4.14
C SER A 114 6.93 -1.68 2.77
N PHE A 115 6.87 -2.78 2.02
CA PHE A 115 7.29 -2.85 0.63
C PHE A 115 6.13 -3.37 -0.24
N LEU A 116 5.72 -2.56 -1.21
CA LEU A 116 4.69 -2.93 -2.18
C LEU A 116 5.24 -2.79 -3.60
N MET A 117 4.99 -3.81 -4.41
CA MET A 117 5.47 -3.89 -5.79
C MET A 117 4.33 -4.27 -6.72
N PHE A 118 4.13 -3.47 -7.77
CA PHE A 118 3.20 -3.79 -8.86
C PHE A 118 3.81 -4.81 -9.81
N HIS A 119 2.99 -5.69 -10.35
CA HIS A 119 3.34 -6.58 -11.45
C HIS A 119 2.08 -7.16 -12.11
N ASN A 120 2.18 -7.59 -13.38
CA ASN A 120 1.04 -8.20 -14.10
C ASN A 120 1.31 -9.57 -14.70
N ASP A 121 2.56 -10.04 -14.67
CA ASP A 121 2.94 -11.36 -15.18
C ASP A 121 3.08 -12.36 -14.02
N MET A 122 2.24 -13.39 -14.03
CA MET A 122 2.18 -14.38 -12.94
C MET A 122 3.37 -15.34 -12.91
N GLU A 123 4.01 -15.59 -14.05
CA GLU A 123 5.20 -16.45 -14.13
C GLU A 123 6.38 -15.73 -13.45
N ALA A 124 6.64 -14.49 -13.86
CA ALA A 124 7.65 -13.64 -13.23
C ALA A 124 7.36 -13.39 -11.73
N ILE A 125 6.10 -13.15 -11.34
CA ILE A 125 5.70 -13.03 -9.94
C ILE A 125 6.09 -14.28 -9.16
N SER A 126 5.80 -15.46 -9.70
CA SER A 126 6.07 -16.73 -8.99
C SER A 126 7.56 -16.95 -8.76
N GLU A 127 8.39 -16.67 -9.77
CA GLU A 127 9.85 -16.73 -9.66
C GLU A 127 10.39 -15.72 -8.64
N LEU A 128 9.93 -14.46 -8.73
CA LEU A 128 10.34 -13.40 -7.81
C LEU A 128 9.93 -13.72 -6.36
N MET A 129 8.74 -14.21 -6.12
CA MET A 129 8.30 -14.58 -4.76
C MET A 129 9.19 -15.65 -4.15
N VAL A 130 9.60 -16.67 -4.93
CA VAL A 130 10.53 -17.72 -4.49
C VAL A 130 11.92 -17.14 -4.23
N ALA A 131 12.42 -16.29 -5.12
CA ALA A 131 13.73 -15.67 -5.00
C ALA A 131 13.82 -14.71 -3.79
N ILE A 132 12.83 -13.84 -3.62
CA ILE A 132 12.71 -12.92 -2.48
C ILE A 132 12.70 -13.70 -1.17
N LYS A 133 11.85 -14.73 -1.05
CA LYS A 133 11.77 -15.56 0.15
C LYS A 133 13.09 -16.22 0.52
N LYS A 134 13.89 -16.63 -0.48
CA LYS A 134 15.17 -17.35 -0.25
C LYS A 134 16.33 -16.41 0.03
N GLN A 135 16.32 -15.20 -0.50
CA GLN A 135 17.49 -14.36 -0.58
C GLN A 135 17.37 -13.00 0.12
N THR A 136 16.22 -12.71 0.73
CA THR A 136 15.96 -11.47 1.49
C THR A 136 15.29 -11.79 2.82
N LYS A 137 15.17 -10.76 3.67
CA LYS A 137 14.41 -10.83 4.95
C LYS A 137 12.94 -10.44 4.77
N PHE A 138 12.52 -10.11 3.57
CA PHE A 138 11.12 -9.80 3.30
C PHE A 138 10.21 -10.99 3.52
N VAL A 139 9.12 -10.76 4.22
CA VAL A 139 8.06 -11.75 4.46
C VAL A 139 6.83 -11.31 3.66
N PHE A 140 6.39 -12.17 2.76
CA PHE A 140 5.17 -11.95 2.00
C PHE A 140 3.96 -11.91 2.92
N ARG A 141 3.14 -10.88 2.81
CA ARG A 141 1.92 -10.70 3.61
C ARG A 141 0.68 -11.01 2.80
N GLN A 142 0.58 -10.41 1.63
CA GLN A 142 -0.63 -10.52 0.83
C GLN A 142 -0.37 -10.14 -0.62
N MET A 143 -1.13 -10.73 -1.53
CA MET A 143 -1.31 -10.24 -2.90
C MET A 143 -2.63 -9.49 -2.98
N ILE A 144 -2.57 -8.25 -3.45
CA ILE A 144 -3.73 -7.41 -3.71
C ILE A 144 -4.00 -7.45 -5.20
N VAL A 145 -5.24 -7.67 -5.57
CA VAL A 145 -5.68 -7.66 -6.97
C VAL A 145 -6.28 -6.29 -7.28
N TRP A 146 -5.60 -5.51 -8.10
CA TRP A 146 -6.19 -4.31 -8.65
C TRP A 146 -7.07 -4.67 -9.85
N ASN A 147 -8.37 -4.73 -9.61
CA ASN A 147 -9.38 -4.95 -10.63
C ASN A 147 -9.65 -3.65 -11.38
N LYS A 148 -9.31 -3.63 -12.66
CA LYS A 148 -9.48 -2.46 -13.55
C LYS A 148 -10.84 -2.45 -14.25
N ARG A 149 -11.63 -3.50 -14.06
CA ARG A 149 -12.94 -3.68 -14.67
C ARG A 149 -13.96 -4.10 -13.63
N PHE A 150 -14.80 -3.18 -13.23
CA PHE A 150 -15.85 -3.36 -12.24
C PHE A 150 -17.11 -2.61 -12.69
N GLU A 151 -18.22 -2.86 -12.06
CA GLU A 151 -19.47 -2.14 -12.31
C GLU A 151 -19.26 -0.66 -11.97
N GLY A 152 -19.53 0.22 -12.93
CA GLY A 152 -19.25 1.67 -12.80
C GLY A 152 -17.86 2.12 -13.27
N SER A 153 -17.00 1.22 -13.70
CA SER A 153 -15.70 1.56 -14.28
C SER A 153 -15.87 2.46 -15.51
N SER A 154 -15.07 3.52 -15.60
CA SER A 154 -15.11 4.51 -16.69
C SER A 154 -14.70 3.95 -18.06
N LYS A 155 -13.91 2.87 -18.08
CA LYS A 155 -13.39 2.29 -19.32
C LYS A 155 -14.09 0.98 -19.67
N LYS A 156 -14.71 0.96 -20.85
CA LYS A 156 -15.28 -0.23 -21.47
C LYS A 156 -14.28 -0.75 -22.52
N GLY A 157 -13.85 -1.99 -22.46
CA GLY A 157 -12.91 -2.61 -23.40
C GLY A 157 -11.85 -3.45 -22.70
N PHE A 158 -10.98 -4.09 -23.43
CA PHE A 158 -9.94 -4.98 -22.91
C PHE A 158 -8.67 -4.20 -22.57
N LEU A 159 -7.90 -4.68 -21.59
CA LEU A 159 -6.68 -4.02 -21.15
C LEU A 159 -5.52 -4.22 -22.14
N ASP A 160 -5.50 -5.34 -22.84
CA ASP A 160 -4.38 -5.78 -23.65
C ASP A 160 -4.54 -5.46 -25.16
N GLY A 161 -5.24 -4.39 -25.52
CA GLY A 161 -5.35 -3.95 -26.90
C GLY A 161 -6.47 -4.60 -27.70
N TYR A 162 -6.27 -4.76 -29.01
CA TYR A 162 -7.28 -5.29 -29.91
C TYR A 162 -7.51 -6.78 -29.69
N VAL A 163 -8.73 -7.11 -29.29
CA VAL A 163 -9.18 -8.48 -29.26
C VAL A 163 -9.68 -8.85 -30.66
N VAL A 164 -8.94 -9.70 -31.36
CA VAL A 164 -9.45 -10.38 -32.54
C VAL A 164 -10.42 -11.44 -32.04
N LYS A 165 -11.70 -11.19 -32.18
CA LYS A 165 -12.79 -11.98 -31.59
C LYS A 165 -12.75 -13.49 -31.91
N ASN A 166 -12.10 -13.88 -32.97
CA ASN A 166 -12.15 -15.26 -33.47
C ASN A 166 -10.90 -16.12 -33.14
N ASP A 167 -9.80 -15.48 -32.66
CA ASP A 167 -8.50 -16.16 -32.46
C ASP A 167 -7.97 -16.00 -31.02
N MET A 168 -8.87 -15.88 -30.05
CA MET A 168 -8.47 -15.80 -28.65
C MET A 168 -8.16 -17.18 -28.08
N HIS A 169 -6.95 -17.35 -27.58
CA HIS A 169 -6.51 -18.57 -26.92
C HIS A 169 -6.40 -18.43 -25.40
N ASN A 170 -6.60 -17.21 -24.86
CA ASN A 170 -6.51 -16.91 -23.44
C ASN A 170 -7.66 -16.01 -22.98
N TRP A 171 -7.92 -16.03 -21.67
CA TRP A 171 -8.81 -15.06 -21.03
C TRP A 171 -8.20 -13.67 -21.04
N ASN A 172 -9.04 -12.64 -21.21
CA ASN A 172 -8.59 -11.24 -21.14
C ASN A 172 -8.06 -10.90 -19.75
N LYS A 173 -6.88 -10.31 -19.68
CA LYS A 173 -6.34 -9.78 -18.44
C LYS A 173 -7.09 -8.51 -18.03
N MET A 174 -7.68 -8.52 -16.85
CA MET A 174 -8.50 -7.43 -16.32
C MET A 174 -7.96 -6.87 -15.01
N ALA A 175 -6.82 -7.37 -14.56
CA ALA A 175 -6.22 -7.00 -13.28
C ALA A 175 -4.71 -6.84 -13.39
N GLU A 176 -4.15 -6.10 -12.44
CA GLU A 176 -2.76 -6.15 -12.03
C GLU A 176 -2.66 -6.57 -10.58
N TYR A 177 -1.48 -6.96 -10.16
CA TYR A 177 -1.24 -7.48 -8.82
C TYR A 177 -0.29 -6.54 -8.08
N ILE A 178 -0.52 -6.43 -6.76
CA ILE A 178 0.35 -5.68 -5.87
C ILE A 178 0.82 -6.65 -4.80
N LEU A 179 2.11 -6.90 -4.76
CA LEU A 179 2.73 -7.81 -3.79
C LEU A 179 3.12 -7.02 -2.55
N PHE A 180 2.59 -7.38 -1.40
CA PHE A 180 2.82 -6.71 -0.14
C PHE A 180 3.77 -7.53 0.74
N TYR A 181 4.85 -6.90 1.17
CA TYR A 181 5.88 -7.47 2.03
C TYR A 181 6.18 -6.57 3.24
N THR A 182 6.61 -7.18 4.31
CA THR A 182 7.16 -6.50 5.51
C THR A 182 8.32 -7.31 6.06
N PHE A 183 8.95 -6.85 7.14
CA PHE A 183 9.86 -7.70 7.94
C PHE A 183 9.11 -8.46 9.02
N ASP A 184 9.69 -9.58 9.46
CA ASP A 184 9.30 -10.25 10.70
C ASP A 184 10.23 -9.81 11.81
N ASN A 185 9.70 -9.02 12.74
CA ASN A 185 10.43 -8.49 13.89
C ASN A 185 10.23 -9.32 15.18
N SER A 186 9.59 -10.48 15.09
CA SER A 186 9.32 -11.34 16.26
C SER A 186 10.59 -11.79 16.97
N TYR A 187 11.71 -11.92 16.25
CA TYR A 187 13.01 -12.24 16.82
C TYR A 187 13.47 -11.28 17.92
N LYS A 188 13.08 -9.99 17.84
CA LYS A 188 13.39 -8.97 18.87
C LYS A 188 12.82 -9.32 20.24
N LEU A 189 11.69 -10.01 20.27
CA LEU A 189 11.07 -10.49 21.51
C LEU A 189 11.98 -11.48 22.23
N ARG A 190 12.51 -12.46 21.49
CA ARG A 190 13.43 -13.47 22.04
C ARG A 190 14.73 -12.84 22.50
N GLU A 191 15.29 -11.91 21.71
CA GLU A 191 16.50 -11.19 22.08
C GLU A 191 16.30 -10.35 23.35
N ALA A 192 15.21 -9.58 23.44
CA ALA A 192 14.89 -8.77 24.61
C ALA A 192 14.69 -9.65 25.85
N ARG A 193 13.94 -10.75 25.73
CA ARG A 193 13.68 -11.69 26.81
C ARG A 193 14.97 -12.33 27.34
N THR A 194 15.86 -12.75 26.43
CA THR A 194 17.16 -13.33 26.78
C THR A 194 18.04 -12.31 27.50
N ARG A 195 18.14 -11.09 26.95
CA ARG A 195 18.91 -9.99 27.54
C ARG A 195 18.43 -9.63 28.94
N LEU A 196 17.11 -9.58 29.15
CA LEU A 196 16.49 -9.21 30.42
C LEU A 196 16.35 -10.39 31.38
N LYS A 197 16.73 -11.62 30.97
CA LYS A 197 16.60 -12.87 31.73
C LYS A 197 15.17 -13.12 32.22
N ILE A 198 14.18 -12.84 31.38
CA ILE A 198 12.76 -13.02 31.68
C ILE A 198 12.30 -14.37 31.11
N ASP A 199 11.61 -15.17 31.92
CA ASP A 199 11.02 -16.42 31.45
C ASP A 199 9.77 -16.13 30.59
N GLN A 200 9.59 -16.96 29.56
CA GLN A 200 8.42 -16.93 28.68
C GLN A 200 7.10 -17.06 29.43
N ILE A 201 7.08 -17.89 30.50
CA ILE A 201 5.91 -18.12 31.33
C ILE A 201 5.46 -16.83 32.03
N THR A 202 6.41 -16.04 32.51
CA THR A 202 6.14 -14.76 33.18
C THR A 202 5.29 -13.82 32.31
N ILE A 203 5.62 -13.72 31.02
CA ILE A 203 4.86 -12.89 30.08
C ILE A 203 3.53 -13.57 29.73
N SER A 204 3.56 -14.90 29.51
CA SER A 204 2.35 -15.65 29.14
C SER A 204 1.25 -15.61 30.20
N GLN A 205 1.60 -15.46 31.48
CA GLN A 205 0.66 -15.37 32.59
C GLN A 205 -0.19 -14.09 32.61
N GLU A 206 0.24 -13.03 31.91
CA GLU A 206 -0.48 -11.75 31.87
C GLU A 206 -1.81 -11.84 31.11
N ILE A 207 -1.91 -12.75 30.14
CA ILE A 207 -3.14 -12.97 29.37
C ILE A 207 -3.52 -14.44 29.45
N LYS A 208 -4.56 -14.73 30.20
CA LYS A 208 -5.10 -16.08 30.37
C LYS A 208 -6.37 -16.28 29.57
N SER A 209 -6.74 -17.56 29.35
CA SER A 209 -8.04 -17.93 28.80
C SER A 209 -9.19 -17.57 29.75
N LYS A 210 -10.43 -17.62 29.26
CA LYS A 210 -11.65 -17.45 30.10
C LYS A 210 -11.67 -18.41 31.27
N ASN A 211 -11.06 -19.59 31.15
CA ASN A 211 -10.97 -20.61 32.21
C ASN A 211 -9.70 -20.46 33.05
N ASN A 212 -9.04 -19.31 33.06
CA ASN A 212 -7.81 -19.01 33.79
C ASN A 212 -6.58 -19.88 33.44
N ASN A 213 -6.61 -20.60 32.29
CA ASN A 213 -5.50 -21.41 31.81
C ASN A 213 -4.51 -20.59 31.02
N LEU A 214 -3.23 -20.98 31.06
CA LEU A 214 -2.20 -20.45 30.17
C LEU A 214 -2.58 -20.73 28.71
N THR A 215 -2.37 -19.72 27.87
CA THR A 215 -2.56 -19.83 26.42
C THR A 215 -1.21 -19.67 25.71
N GLY A 216 -1.12 -20.20 24.52
CA GLY A 216 0.09 -20.04 23.69
C GLY A 216 0.24 -18.66 23.01
N TRP A 217 -0.48 -17.64 23.48
CA TRP A 217 -0.52 -16.35 22.81
C TRP A 217 0.87 -15.73 22.62
N TYR A 218 1.67 -15.67 23.67
CA TYR A 218 3.00 -15.07 23.63
C TYR A 218 3.97 -15.90 22.77
N SER A 219 3.94 -17.22 22.93
CA SER A 219 4.75 -18.14 22.13
C SER A 219 4.45 -18.01 20.63
N ASN A 220 3.20 -17.83 20.26
CA ASN A 220 2.81 -17.62 18.87
C ASN A 220 3.30 -16.27 18.33
N ILE A 221 3.36 -15.24 19.16
CA ILE A 221 3.95 -13.93 18.77
C ILE A 221 5.48 -14.04 18.67
N GLU A 222 6.15 -14.62 19.67
CA GLU A 222 7.62 -14.78 19.70
C GLU A 222 8.14 -15.65 18.55
N THR A 223 7.31 -16.55 18.02
CA THR A 223 7.65 -17.42 16.88
C THR A 223 7.20 -16.84 15.53
N GLY A 224 6.65 -15.63 15.49
CA GLY A 224 6.16 -14.98 14.27
C GLY A 224 4.89 -15.58 13.67
N LYS A 225 4.23 -16.53 14.35
CA LYS A 225 2.97 -17.11 13.89
C LYS A 225 1.82 -16.11 13.91
N ASN A 226 1.80 -15.24 14.92
CA ASN A 226 0.82 -14.18 15.09
C ASN A 226 1.54 -12.85 15.35
N MET A 227 0.91 -11.76 14.93
CA MET A 227 1.30 -10.41 15.37
C MET A 227 0.56 -10.01 16.64
N PRO A 228 1.18 -9.24 17.56
CA PRO A 228 0.46 -8.71 18.70
C PRO A 228 -0.61 -7.70 18.25
N THR A 229 -1.69 -7.67 18.98
CA THR A 229 -2.69 -6.60 18.88
C THR A 229 -2.30 -5.48 19.85
N ARG A 230 -3.00 -4.32 19.76
CA ARG A 230 -2.77 -3.21 20.71
C ARG A 230 -3.07 -3.59 22.18
N ASP A 231 -3.88 -4.62 22.43
CA ASP A 231 -4.13 -5.11 23.78
C ASP A 231 -3.07 -6.12 24.23
N THR A 232 -2.65 -7.01 23.34
CA THR A 232 -1.66 -8.04 23.67
C THR A 232 -0.22 -7.51 23.71
N ILE A 233 0.05 -6.28 23.20
CA ILE A 233 1.38 -5.66 23.28
C ILE A 233 1.70 -5.15 24.69
N LYS A 234 0.70 -4.73 25.48
CA LYS A 234 0.89 -4.14 26.83
C LYS A 234 1.74 -4.99 27.77
N PRO A 235 1.51 -6.31 27.91
CA PRO A 235 2.42 -7.15 28.67
C PRO A 235 3.84 -7.22 28.11
N ILE A 236 3.98 -7.17 26.78
CA ILE A 236 5.29 -7.16 26.13
C ILE A 236 6.03 -5.87 26.45
N GLU A 237 5.38 -4.71 26.30
CA GLU A 237 5.93 -3.40 26.69
C GLU A 237 6.35 -3.36 28.14
N LYS A 238 5.50 -3.89 29.05
CA LYS A 238 5.76 -3.95 30.50
C LYS A 238 7.03 -4.73 30.81
N HIS A 239 7.18 -5.92 30.24
CA HIS A 239 8.26 -6.84 30.59
C HIS A 239 9.51 -6.67 29.73
N LEU A 240 9.37 -6.46 28.44
CA LEU A 240 10.48 -6.46 27.48
C LEU A 240 10.95 -5.08 27.06
N LYS A 241 10.21 -4.02 27.39
CA LYS A 241 10.50 -2.64 27.00
C LYS A 241 10.58 -2.47 25.46
N LEU A 242 9.77 -3.24 24.75
CA LEU A 242 9.58 -3.13 23.30
C LEU A 242 8.22 -2.52 23.03
N THR A 243 8.15 -1.55 22.13
CA THR A 243 6.91 -0.90 21.72
C THR A 243 6.18 -1.71 20.65
N TYR A 244 4.95 -1.32 20.36
CA TYR A 244 4.18 -1.91 19.25
C TYR A 244 4.91 -1.75 17.92
N GLU A 245 5.49 -0.58 17.69
CA GLU A 245 6.22 -0.18 16.48
C GLU A 245 7.54 -0.95 16.31
N ASP A 246 8.12 -1.46 17.39
CA ASP A 246 9.32 -2.32 17.31
C ASP A 246 9.02 -3.69 16.71
N ILE A 247 7.79 -4.19 16.85
CA ILE A 247 7.40 -5.55 16.50
C ILE A 247 6.50 -5.58 15.28
N VAL A 248 5.53 -4.67 15.20
CA VAL A 248 4.47 -4.70 14.20
C VAL A 248 4.80 -3.71 13.08
N PRO A 249 4.77 -4.16 11.82
CA PRO A 249 4.85 -3.26 10.68
C PRO A 249 3.74 -2.22 10.74
N LYS A 250 4.04 -1.00 10.31
CA LYS A 250 3.03 0.06 10.24
C LYS A 250 1.99 -0.30 9.19
N PHE A 251 0.76 -0.53 9.65
CA PHE A 251 -0.39 -0.81 8.79
C PHE A 251 -1.69 -0.37 9.47
N ASN A 252 -2.38 0.57 8.84
CA ASN A 252 -3.65 1.10 9.30
C ASN A 252 -4.75 0.71 8.30
N ASN A 253 -5.57 -0.30 8.62
CA ASN A 253 -6.72 -0.61 7.78
C ASN A 253 -7.85 0.39 8.05
N LEU A 254 -7.82 1.52 7.33
CA LEU A 254 -8.74 2.64 7.53
C LEU A 254 -10.17 2.36 7.05
N LYS A 255 -10.35 1.40 6.15
CA LYS A 255 -11.62 1.18 5.45
C LYS A 255 -12.13 -0.26 5.49
N THR A 256 -11.48 -1.17 6.22
CA THR A 256 -11.75 -2.61 6.14
C THR A 256 -11.72 -3.14 4.69
N ASP A 257 -10.78 -2.65 3.89
CA ASP A 257 -10.64 -3.03 2.50
C ASP A 257 -10.27 -4.52 2.36
N HIS A 258 -10.83 -5.16 1.36
CA HIS A 258 -10.49 -6.53 0.95
C HIS A 258 -9.23 -6.53 0.08
N SER A 259 -8.76 -7.73 -0.30
CA SER A 259 -7.60 -7.87 -1.19
C SER A 259 -7.92 -7.67 -2.68
N VAL A 260 -9.15 -7.36 -3.03
CA VAL A 260 -9.55 -7.00 -4.40
C VAL A 260 -10.01 -5.55 -4.40
N TRP A 261 -9.26 -4.70 -5.08
CA TRP A 261 -9.48 -3.26 -5.12
C TRP A 261 -9.98 -2.81 -6.49
N ASN A 262 -11.03 -2.02 -6.51
CA ASN A 262 -11.63 -1.48 -7.71
C ASN A 262 -11.18 -0.02 -7.90
N TYR A 263 -10.24 0.20 -8.82
CA TYR A 263 -9.78 1.53 -9.22
C TYR A 263 -9.76 1.63 -10.73
N ASP A 264 -10.26 2.74 -11.27
CA ASP A 264 -10.13 3.05 -12.68
C ASP A 264 -8.67 3.23 -13.08
N MET A 265 -8.38 2.94 -14.34
CA MET A 265 -7.06 3.28 -14.89
C MET A 265 -6.91 4.81 -14.95
N ALA A 266 -5.70 5.28 -14.70
CA ALA A 266 -5.38 6.70 -14.85
C ALA A 266 -5.68 7.21 -16.26
N LYS A 267 -5.96 8.50 -16.39
CA LYS A 267 -6.05 9.17 -17.69
C LYS A 267 -4.68 9.07 -18.39
N ARG A 268 -4.69 8.91 -19.71
CA ARG A 268 -3.45 8.86 -20.48
C ARG A 268 -2.66 10.16 -20.29
N CYS A 269 -1.39 10.01 -19.95
CA CYS A 269 -0.45 11.10 -19.94
C CYS A 269 0.16 11.25 -21.37
N PRO A 270 0.42 12.45 -21.87
CA PRO A 270 1.00 12.64 -23.21
C PRO A 270 2.34 11.94 -23.43
N ILE A 271 3.10 11.75 -22.36
CA ILE A 271 4.46 11.19 -22.40
C ILE A 271 4.56 9.77 -21.85
N HIS A 272 3.52 9.24 -21.21
CA HIS A 272 3.53 7.89 -20.62
C HIS A 272 2.21 7.17 -20.88
N ILE A 273 2.31 5.90 -21.32
CA ILE A 273 1.15 5.14 -21.79
C ILE A 273 0.28 4.62 -20.62
N THR A 274 0.89 4.30 -19.47
CA THR A 274 0.23 3.60 -18.36
C THR A 274 0.59 4.14 -16.97
N PRO A 275 0.31 5.44 -16.67
CA PRO A 275 0.52 5.93 -15.30
C PRO A 275 -0.39 5.18 -14.33
N LYS A 276 0.04 5.00 -13.07
CA LYS A 276 -0.81 4.42 -12.02
C LYS A 276 -1.84 5.45 -11.55
N PRO A 277 -3.06 5.03 -11.16
CA PRO A 277 -4.06 5.95 -10.61
C PRO A 277 -3.58 6.54 -9.28
N ILE A 278 -3.66 7.85 -9.14
CA ILE A 278 -3.25 8.55 -7.92
C ILE A 278 -4.02 8.06 -6.70
N ASP A 279 -5.34 7.86 -6.82
CA ASP A 279 -6.19 7.38 -5.71
C ASP A 279 -5.76 6.01 -5.19
N LEU A 280 -5.32 5.11 -6.08
CA LEU A 280 -4.78 3.81 -5.71
C LEU A 280 -3.49 3.96 -4.91
N LEU A 281 -2.56 4.82 -5.36
CA LEU A 281 -1.30 5.07 -4.67
C LEU A 281 -1.54 5.76 -3.32
N MET A 282 -2.44 6.77 -3.27
CA MET A 282 -2.83 7.42 -2.01
C MET A 282 -3.44 6.43 -1.02
N ASN A 283 -4.24 5.47 -1.48
CA ASN A 283 -4.80 4.42 -0.63
C ASN A 283 -3.69 3.57 0.01
N ILE A 284 -2.71 3.12 -0.79
CA ILE A 284 -1.54 2.37 -0.30
C ILE A 284 -0.78 3.21 0.74
N ILE A 285 -0.43 4.45 0.39
CA ILE A 285 0.36 5.35 1.23
C ILE A 285 -0.33 5.57 2.59
N LYS A 286 -1.62 5.88 2.61
CA LYS A 286 -2.38 6.12 3.86
C LYS A 286 -2.48 4.88 4.76
N HIS A 287 -2.54 3.67 4.17
CA HIS A 287 -2.59 2.44 4.96
C HIS A 287 -1.25 2.03 5.56
N THR A 288 -0.13 2.42 4.94
CA THR A 288 1.21 1.91 5.29
C THR A 288 2.16 2.95 5.86
N THR A 289 1.72 4.22 5.95
CA THR A 289 2.53 5.34 6.47
C THR A 289 1.67 6.33 7.26
N ASP A 290 2.33 7.16 8.06
CA ASP A 290 1.75 8.36 8.67
C ASP A 290 2.27 9.62 7.96
N GLU A 291 1.65 10.78 8.25
CA GLU A 291 2.12 12.07 7.74
C GLU A 291 3.56 12.34 8.17
N GLY A 292 4.36 12.87 7.25
CA GLY A 292 5.80 13.11 7.45
C GLY A 292 6.69 11.89 7.25
N ASP A 293 6.14 10.67 7.07
CA ASP A 293 6.90 9.47 6.71
C ASP A 293 7.47 9.57 5.29
N THR A 294 8.54 8.82 5.02
CA THR A 294 9.25 8.83 3.74
C THR A 294 8.87 7.64 2.87
N VAL A 295 8.43 7.92 1.65
CA VAL A 295 8.14 6.95 0.59
C VAL A 295 9.30 6.94 -0.42
N LEU A 296 9.68 5.75 -0.88
CA LEU A 296 10.67 5.57 -1.94
C LEU A 296 10.03 4.89 -3.16
N ASP A 297 10.20 5.51 -4.32
CA ASP A 297 9.89 4.91 -5.61
C ASP A 297 11.11 5.00 -6.52
N CYS A 298 11.72 3.84 -6.83
CA CYS A 298 12.93 3.80 -7.66
C CYS A 298 12.65 3.54 -9.15
N PHE A 299 11.38 3.57 -9.54
CA PHE A 299 10.90 3.49 -10.94
C PHE A 299 9.81 4.55 -11.15
N ALA A 300 10.17 5.83 -10.90
CA ALA A 300 9.20 6.90 -10.71
C ALA A 300 8.33 7.21 -11.96
N GLY A 301 8.80 6.87 -13.17
CA GLY A 301 8.07 7.13 -14.40
C GLY A 301 7.67 8.60 -14.52
N THR A 302 6.36 8.89 -14.52
CA THR A 302 5.85 10.27 -14.57
C THR A 302 5.70 10.93 -13.20
N GLY A 303 6.11 10.27 -12.10
CA GLY A 303 6.12 10.87 -10.76
C GLY A 303 4.78 10.84 -10.02
N THR A 304 3.84 9.99 -10.41
CA THR A 304 2.52 9.90 -9.73
C THR A 304 2.66 9.53 -8.26
N THR A 305 3.68 8.75 -7.87
CA THR A 305 3.98 8.46 -6.46
C THR A 305 4.34 9.75 -5.70
N GLY A 306 5.09 10.65 -6.32
CA GLY A 306 5.42 11.96 -5.73
C GLY A 306 4.19 12.83 -5.54
N GLU A 307 3.30 12.90 -6.55
CA GLU A 307 2.02 13.60 -6.47
C GLU A 307 1.16 13.03 -5.31
N ALA A 308 1.03 11.71 -5.23
CA ALA A 308 0.29 11.05 -4.16
C ALA A 308 0.90 11.32 -2.76
N CYS A 309 2.22 11.47 -2.65
CA CYS A 309 2.90 11.84 -1.40
C CYS A 309 2.60 13.29 -1.01
N ILE A 310 2.57 14.22 -1.94
CA ILE A 310 2.18 15.62 -1.70
C ILE A 310 0.75 15.68 -1.15
N GLU A 311 -0.20 15.05 -1.85
CA GLU A 311 -1.62 15.01 -1.46
C GLU A 311 -1.87 14.32 -0.11
N THR A 312 -0.93 13.54 0.36
CA THR A 312 -1.03 12.80 1.62
C THR A 312 -0.08 13.30 2.69
N PHE A 313 0.64 14.39 2.48
CA PHE A 313 1.61 14.99 3.40
C PHE A 313 2.76 14.04 3.78
N ARG A 314 3.26 13.26 2.82
CA ARG A 314 4.42 12.38 2.96
C ARG A 314 5.62 12.95 2.22
N LYS A 315 6.82 12.65 2.73
CA LYS A 315 8.08 12.88 2.01
C LYS A 315 8.25 11.83 0.93
N CYS A 316 8.93 12.18 -0.16
CA CYS A 316 9.16 11.21 -1.23
C CYS A 316 10.56 11.30 -1.82
N ILE A 317 11.16 10.13 -2.06
CA ILE A 317 12.37 10.01 -2.87
C ILE A 317 11.98 9.27 -4.15
N LEU A 318 12.16 9.94 -5.27
CA LEU A 318 11.91 9.42 -6.61
C LEU A 318 13.24 9.16 -7.31
N ILE A 319 13.37 8.03 -7.98
CA ILE A 319 14.51 7.73 -8.85
C ILE A 319 13.96 7.45 -10.26
N GLU A 320 14.49 8.16 -11.25
CA GLU A 320 14.09 7.98 -12.66
C GLU A 320 15.31 8.14 -13.55
N LYS A 321 15.46 7.24 -14.54
CA LYS A 321 16.58 7.27 -15.48
C LYS A 321 16.27 8.04 -16.76
N ASP A 322 15.00 8.08 -17.17
CA ASP A 322 14.58 8.77 -18.38
C ASP A 322 14.55 10.28 -18.17
N ILE A 323 15.33 11.00 -18.96
CA ILE A 323 15.47 12.45 -18.83
C ILE A 323 14.17 13.20 -19.14
N GLU A 324 13.36 12.72 -20.06
CA GLU A 324 12.08 13.35 -20.41
C GLU A 324 11.05 13.16 -19.27
N TYR A 325 11.04 11.98 -18.66
CA TYR A 325 10.25 11.78 -17.44
C TYR A 325 10.74 12.63 -16.29
N CYS A 326 12.05 12.77 -16.10
CA CYS A 326 12.61 13.66 -15.07
C CYS A 326 12.20 15.13 -15.28
N LYS A 327 12.25 15.64 -16.52
CA LYS A 327 11.77 17.01 -16.84
C LYS A 327 10.28 17.16 -16.54
N TYR A 328 9.49 16.15 -16.85
CA TYR A 328 8.06 16.16 -16.56
C TYR A 328 7.78 16.16 -15.06
N ILE A 329 8.46 15.30 -14.29
CA ILE A 329 8.37 15.25 -12.83
C ILE A 329 8.68 16.62 -12.23
N LYS A 330 9.82 17.22 -12.63
CA LYS A 330 10.20 18.56 -12.14
C LYS A 330 9.11 19.59 -12.40
N LYS A 331 8.57 19.63 -13.61
CA LYS A 331 7.50 20.56 -13.97
C LYS A 331 6.21 20.29 -13.18
N MET A 332 5.78 19.03 -13.08
CA MET A 332 4.53 18.63 -12.44
C MET A 332 4.56 18.88 -10.93
N LEU A 333 5.66 18.49 -10.28
CA LEU A 333 5.84 18.62 -8.82
C LEU A 333 6.47 19.95 -8.41
N LYS A 334 6.71 20.88 -9.35
CA LYS A 334 7.35 22.20 -9.14
C LYS A 334 8.70 22.07 -8.41
N LEU A 335 9.53 21.11 -8.83
CA LEU A 335 10.88 20.92 -8.30
C LEU A 335 11.87 21.76 -9.11
N ASP A 336 12.86 22.36 -8.44
CA ASP A 336 13.93 23.15 -9.06
C ASP A 336 14.92 22.30 -9.91
#